data_7fa4a0d012017cf455636bcf41dd4aaf
#
_entry.id   7fa4a0d012017cf455636bcf41dd4aaf
#
_cell.length_a   1.000
_cell.length_b   1.000
_cell.length_c   1.000
_cell.angle_alpha   90.00
_cell.angle_beta   90.00
_cell.angle_gamma   90.00
#
_symmetry.space_group_name_H-M   'P 1'
#
loop_
_entity.id
_entity.type
_entity.pdbx_description
1 polymer ?
#
loop_
_entity_poly.entity_id
_entity_poly.type
_entity_poly.pdbx_seq_one_letter_code
_entity_poly.pdbx_strand_id
1 'polypeptide(L)'
;MGCELVVCLTAPPAAVSGFLAGLAAMRRRVLRATGEAAHARWLADHDALTGLPNRTAARQHYLHAARAGRPPAAALLDLDDFKTVNDTWGHQVGDTHLVTVGERLAAACRDVGARAFRLGGDEFVLLLPSPDPRAVLRDVTAIVGALGAPQYLKLDEIRSVTLVPSASAGIAVSEPGDTFSDVLRRADIALYHAKRYGCSVPRLYTPDLRQPWSHRHKTVEEMHPDRVRVSGLIAEQATR
;
A
#
# COMPACT_ATOMS: atom_id res chain seq x y z
N MET A 1 15.74 -72.86 37.44
CA MET A 1 16.79 -71.77 37.45
C MET A 1 16.68 -71.04 36.13
N GLY A 2 15.93 -69.93 36.12
CA GLY A 2 15.75 -69.09 34.95
C GLY A 2 16.74 -67.91 35.06
N CYS A 3 17.58 -67.78 34.08
CA CYS A 3 18.50 -66.66 33.93
C CYS A 3 17.84 -65.63 33.04
N GLU A 4 17.22 -64.59 33.63
CA GLU A 4 16.72 -63.43 32.90
C GLU A 4 17.91 -62.60 32.46
N LEU A 5 18.16 -62.57 31.15
CA LEU A 5 19.14 -61.70 30.53
C LEU A 5 18.54 -60.27 30.40
N VAL A 6 18.77 -59.43 31.40
CA VAL A 6 18.45 -58.02 31.30
C VAL A 6 19.54 -57.34 30.43
N VAL A 7 19.26 -57.17 29.15
CA VAL A 7 20.09 -56.39 28.26
C VAL A 7 19.80 -54.92 28.54
N CYS A 8 20.59 -54.29 29.40
CA CYS A 8 20.61 -52.83 29.56
C CYS A 8 21.22 -52.20 28.26
N LEU A 9 20.38 -51.74 27.34
CA LEU A 9 20.80 -50.92 26.23
C LEU A 9 21.11 -49.50 26.74
N THR A 10 22.31 -49.35 27.31
CA THR A 10 22.85 -48.02 27.64
C THR A 10 23.56 -47.48 26.41
N ALA A 11 22.88 -46.61 25.65
CA ALA A 11 23.55 -45.88 24.60
C ALA A 11 24.69 -45.02 25.20
N PRO A 12 25.87 -45.00 24.59
CA PRO A 12 26.99 -44.22 25.12
C PRO A 12 26.62 -42.72 25.12
N PRO A 13 26.97 -41.94 26.15
CA PRO A 13 26.59 -40.53 26.32
C PRO A 13 26.92 -39.66 25.10
N ALA A 14 27.98 -40.00 24.38
CA ALA A 14 28.37 -39.34 23.13
C ALA A 14 27.36 -39.56 21.99
N ALA A 15 26.73 -40.74 21.92
CA ALA A 15 25.70 -41.02 20.92
C ALA A 15 24.40 -40.25 21.21
N VAL A 16 24.02 -40.13 22.48
CA VAL A 16 22.85 -39.35 22.89
C VAL A 16 23.07 -37.87 22.65
N SER A 17 24.24 -37.31 22.99
CA SER A 17 24.56 -35.91 22.74
C SER A 17 24.63 -35.59 21.24
N GLY A 18 25.18 -36.47 20.40
CA GLY A 18 25.19 -36.33 18.95
C GLY A 18 23.78 -36.35 18.35
N PHE A 19 22.93 -37.26 18.84
CA PHE A 19 21.52 -37.33 18.41
C PHE A 19 20.74 -36.07 18.78
N LEU A 20 20.88 -35.56 20.01
CA LEU A 20 20.25 -34.33 20.46
C LEU A 20 20.74 -33.11 19.68
N ALA A 21 22.04 -33.02 19.39
CA ALA A 21 22.62 -31.98 18.54
C ALA A 21 22.07 -32.06 17.11
N GLY A 22 21.93 -33.26 16.53
CA GLY A 22 21.29 -33.48 15.23
C GLY A 22 19.83 -33.04 15.18
N LEU A 23 19.05 -33.40 16.21
CA LEU A 23 17.66 -32.97 16.33
C LEU A 23 17.55 -31.44 16.46
N ALA A 24 18.42 -30.82 17.26
CA ALA A 24 18.45 -29.36 17.41
C ALA A 24 18.83 -28.66 16.09
N ALA A 25 19.79 -29.20 15.35
CA ALA A 25 20.17 -28.69 14.04
C ALA A 25 19.04 -28.84 13.01
N MET A 26 18.38 -30.00 12.98
CA MET A 26 17.23 -30.24 12.12
C MET A 26 16.06 -29.29 12.44
N ARG A 27 15.73 -29.14 13.73
CA ARG A 27 14.70 -28.19 14.18
C ARG A 27 15.02 -26.75 13.74
N ARG A 28 16.28 -26.31 13.87
CA ARG A 28 16.70 -24.97 13.41
C ARG A 28 16.56 -24.82 11.89
N ARG A 29 16.90 -25.85 11.12
CA ARG A 29 16.71 -25.83 9.64
C ARG A 29 15.24 -25.72 9.26
N VAL A 30 14.37 -26.52 9.88
CA VAL A 30 12.92 -26.47 9.64
C VAL A 30 12.36 -25.09 10.00
N LEU A 31 12.72 -24.54 11.17
CA LEU A 31 12.26 -23.22 11.58
C LEU A 31 12.73 -22.09 10.65
N ARG A 32 13.97 -22.17 10.13
CA ARG A 32 14.45 -21.22 9.12
C ARG A 32 13.68 -21.35 7.81
N ALA A 33 13.55 -22.57 7.27
CA ALA A 33 12.84 -22.82 6.03
C ALA A 33 11.37 -22.40 6.09
N THR A 34 10.69 -22.65 7.23
CA THR A 34 9.30 -22.18 7.42
C THR A 34 9.21 -20.66 7.53
N GLY A 35 10.17 -20.02 8.19
CA GLY A 35 10.26 -18.57 8.28
C GLY A 35 10.49 -17.91 6.92
N GLU A 36 11.43 -18.42 6.14
CA GLU A 36 11.72 -17.95 4.79
C GLU A 36 10.52 -18.14 3.85
N ALA A 37 9.85 -19.29 3.92
CA ALA A 37 8.65 -19.53 3.13
C ALA A 37 7.48 -18.61 3.54
N ALA A 38 7.32 -18.34 4.84
CA ALA A 38 6.30 -17.41 5.32
C ALA A 38 6.61 -15.97 4.88
N HIS A 39 7.86 -15.56 4.95
CA HIS A 39 8.30 -14.25 4.49
C HIS A 39 8.13 -14.09 2.97
N ALA A 40 8.51 -15.11 2.19
CA ALA A 40 8.31 -15.11 0.74
C ALA A 40 6.82 -15.02 0.36
N ARG A 41 5.95 -15.72 1.08
CA ARG A 41 4.49 -15.62 0.88
C ARG A 41 3.96 -14.23 1.22
N TRP A 42 4.45 -13.65 2.31
CA TRP A 42 4.07 -12.30 2.71
C TRP A 42 4.47 -11.26 1.64
N LEU A 43 5.72 -11.32 1.14
CA LEU A 43 6.20 -10.45 0.06
C LEU A 43 5.44 -10.65 -1.26
N ALA A 44 4.91 -11.84 -1.54
CA ALA A 44 4.09 -12.10 -2.73
C ALA A 44 2.79 -11.27 -2.74
N ASP A 45 2.24 -10.95 -1.56
CA ASP A 45 0.95 -10.28 -1.40
C ASP A 45 1.04 -8.88 -0.77
N HIS A 46 2.24 -8.44 -0.31
CA HIS A 46 2.43 -7.15 0.35
C HIS A 46 3.54 -6.32 -0.30
N ASP A 47 3.44 -5.02 -0.16
CA ASP A 47 4.49 -4.06 -0.47
C ASP A 47 5.49 -4.00 0.68
N ALA A 48 6.78 -4.23 0.37
CA ALA A 48 7.83 -4.35 1.38
C ALA A 48 8.11 -3.04 2.14
N LEU A 49 7.81 -1.88 1.54
CA LEU A 49 8.04 -0.59 2.16
C LEU A 49 6.91 -0.20 3.11
N THR A 50 5.68 -0.22 2.63
CA THR A 50 4.52 0.30 3.38
C THR A 50 3.80 -0.78 4.22
N GLY A 51 4.07 -2.06 3.97
CA GLY A 51 3.35 -3.17 4.59
C GLY A 51 1.90 -3.32 4.12
N LEU A 52 1.41 -2.46 3.23
CA LEU A 52 0.10 -2.60 2.62
C LEU A 52 0.08 -3.82 1.67
N PRO A 53 -1.08 -4.46 1.48
CA PRO A 53 -1.23 -5.42 0.41
C PRO A 53 -0.90 -4.77 -0.95
N ASN A 54 -0.25 -5.54 -1.83
CA ASN A 54 0.24 -5.07 -3.11
C ASN A 54 -0.81 -5.19 -4.24
N ARG A 55 -0.41 -4.86 -5.48
CA ARG A 55 -1.25 -4.98 -6.68
C ARG A 55 -1.84 -6.39 -6.88
N THR A 56 -1.06 -7.43 -6.57
CA THR A 56 -1.51 -8.83 -6.68
C THR A 56 -2.65 -9.10 -5.72
N ALA A 57 -2.48 -8.70 -4.46
CA ALA A 57 -3.52 -8.84 -3.43
C ALA A 57 -4.77 -8.02 -3.75
N ALA A 58 -4.62 -6.80 -4.30
CA ALA A 58 -5.74 -5.97 -4.76
C ALA A 58 -6.58 -6.70 -5.81
N ARG A 59 -5.92 -7.26 -6.83
CA ARG A 59 -6.59 -8.04 -7.88
C ARG A 59 -7.31 -9.27 -7.32
N GLN A 60 -6.65 -10.01 -6.43
CA GLN A 60 -7.25 -11.20 -5.81
C GLN A 60 -8.48 -10.83 -4.97
N HIS A 61 -8.40 -9.74 -4.18
CA HIS A 61 -9.50 -9.24 -3.38
C HIS A 61 -10.70 -8.85 -4.25
N TYR A 62 -10.44 -8.11 -5.33
CA TYR A 62 -11.48 -7.73 -6.30
C TYR A 62 -12.17 -8.97 -6.90
N LEU A 63 -11.39 -9.92 -7.42
CA LEU A 63 -11.92 -11.14 -8.04
C LEU A 63 -12.74 -11.98 -7.06
N HIS A 64 -12.30 -12.08 -5.80
CA HIS A 64 -13.03 -12.80 -4.77
C HIS A 64 -14.40 -12.16 -4.52
N ALA A 65 -14.45 -10.84 -4.34
CA ALA A 65 -15.70 -10.11 -4.11
C ALA A 65 -16.63 -10.14 -5.33
N ALA A 66 -16.08 -10.00 -6.54
CA ALA A 66 -16.84 -10.08 -7.78
C ALA A 66 -17.52 -11.45 -7.98
N ARG A 67 -16.78 -12.55 -7.69
CA ARG A 67 -17.34 -13.91 -7.69
C ARG A 67 -18.46 -14.11 -6.67
N ALA A 68 -18.40 -13.38 -5.57
CA ALA A 68 -19.47 -13.36 -4.55
C ALA A 68 -20.67 -12.45 -4.94
N GLY A 69 -20.70 -11.92 -6.17
CA GLY A 69 -21.75 -11.02 -6.65
C GLY A 69 -21.70 -9.60 -6.07
N ARG A 70 -20.59 -9.22 -5.46
CA ARG A 70 -20.41 -7.91 -4.81
C ARG A 70 -19.09 -7.25 -5.26
N PRO A 71 -18.96 -6.92 -6.56
CA PRO A 71 -17.74 -6.29 -7.06
C PRO A 71 -17.55 -4.93 -6.39
N PRO A 72 -16.38 -4.65 -5.79
CA PRO A 72 -16.12 -3.39 -5.11
C PRO A 72 -15.91 -2.25 -6.09
N ALA A 73 -16.25 -1.03 -5.69
CA ALA A 73 -15.76 0.16 -6.37
C ALA A 73 -14.25 0.32 -6.13
N ALA A 74 -13.55 0.97 -7.08
CA ALA A 74 -12.13 1.28 -6.95
C ALA A 74 -11.90 2.79 -6.96
N ALA A 75 -11.04 3.26 -6.04
CA ALA A 75 -10.48 4.60 -6.10
C ALA A 75 -8.96 4.49 -6.29
N LEU A 76 -8.47 5.01 -7.40
CA LEU A 76 -7.03 5.13 -7.68
C LEU A 76 -6.54 6.45 -7.12
N LEU A 77 -5.53 6.42 -6.27
CA LEU A 77 -4.92 7.57 -5.63
C LEU A 77 -3.48 7.71 -6.10
N ASP A 78 -3.06 8.97 -6.20
CA ASP A 78 -1.68 9.33 -6.51
C ASP A 78 -1.31 10.54 -5.63
N LEU A 79 -0.16 10.47 -4.96
CA LEU A 79 0.28 11.51 -4.04
C LEU A 79 0.69 12.76 -4.80
N ASP A 80 0.13 13.88 -4.38
CA ASP A 80 0.46 15.17 -4.99
C ASP A 80 1.89 15.57 -4.57
N ASP A 81 2.67 16.06 -5.54
CA ASP A 81 4.03 16.58 -5.35
C ASP A 81 5.05 15.60 -4.73
N PHE A 82 4.78 14.27 -4.75
CA PHE A 82 5.69 13.28 -4.17
C PHE A 82 7.09 13.31 -4.76
N LYS A 83 7.21 13.55 -6.07
CA LYS A 83 8.51 13.73 -6.72
C LYS A 83 9.27 14.91 -6.13
N THR A 84 8.60 16.04 -5.87
CA THR A 84 9.22 17.22 -5.24
C THR A 84 9.73 16.90 -3.83
N VAL A 85 9.02 16.07 -3.07
CA VAL A 85 9.48 15.57 -1.77
C VAL A 85 10.80 14.82 -1.92
N ASN A 86 10.88 13.87 -2.88
CA ASN A 86 12.10 13.12 -3.13
C ASN A 86 13.27 14.00 -3.60
N ASP A 87 13.00 14.90 -4.55
CA ASP A 87 14.02 15.78 -5.14
C ASP A 87 14.57 16.80 -4.13
N THR A 88 13.73 17.21 -3.15
CA THR A 88 14.10 18.22 -2.14
C THR A 88 14.77 17.60 -0.90
N TRP A 89 14.27 16.47 -0.39
CA TRP A 89 14.72 15.88 0.89
C TRP A 89 15.29 14.47 0.77
N GLY A 90 15.36 13.94 -0.44
CA GLY A 90 15.91 12.61 -0.71
C GLY A 90 14.90 11.46 -0.52
N HIS A 91 15.24 10.32 -1.10
CA HIS A 91 14.38 9.15 -1.14
C HIS A 91 14.03 8.57 0.25
N GLN A 92 14.92 8.71 1.25
CA GLN A 92 14.63 8.22 2.60
C GLN A 92 13.45 8.95 3.25
N VAL A 93 13.35 10.26 3.02
CA VAL A 93 12.21 11.08 3.47
C VAL A 93 10.95 10.69 2.70
N GLY A 94 11.07 10.51 1.39
CA GLY A 94 9.97 10.01 0.56
C GLY A 94 9.46 8.63 0.98
N ASP A 95 10.37 7.72 1.32
CA ASP A 95 10.01 6.38 1.82
C ASP A 95 9.26 6.46 3.16
N THR A 96 9.74 7.29 4.10
CA THR A 96 9.06 7.51 5.38
C THR A 96 7.68 8.18 5.17
N HIS A 97 7.59 9.08 4.19
CA HIS A 97 6.33 9.71 3.79
C HIS A 97 5.33 8.66 3.27
N LEU A 98 5.76 7.77 2.38
CA LEU A 98 4.94 6.67 1.86
C LEU A 98 4.45 5.71 2.94
N VAL A 99 5.31 5.37 3.91
CA VAL A 99 4.92 4.52 5.06
C VAL A 99 3.80 5.19 5.85
N THR A 100 3.97 6.45 6.22
CA THR A 100 2.94 7.20 6.99
C THR A 100 1.63 7.32 6.23
N VAL A 101 1.69 7.61 4.93
CA VAL A 101 0.49 7.65 4.07
C VAL A 101 -0.20 6.29 4.05
N GLY A 102 0.57 5.20 3.88
CA GLY A 102 0.04 3.84 3.91
C GLY A 102 -0.69 3.50 5.21
N GLU A 103 -0.11 3.85 6.35
CA GLU A 103 -0.72 3.66 7.67
C GLU A 103 -2.03 4.44 7.82
N ARG A 104 -2.05 5.72 7.40
CA ARG A 104 -3.25 6.57 7.43
C ARG A 104 -4.35 6.05 6.53
N LEU A 105 -4.02 5.63 5.30
CA LEU A 105 -4.96 5.01 4.38
C LEU A 105 -5.56 3.74 4.97
N ALA A 106 -4.71 2.86 5.54
CA ALA A 106 -5.19 1.64 6.17
C ALA A 106 -6.12 1.92 7.35
N ALA A 107 -5.84 2.95 8.15
CA ALA A 107 -6.68 3.34 9.28
C ALA A 107 -8.03 3.89 8.79
N ALA A 108 -8.03 4.89 7.91
CA ALA A 108 -9.25 5.52 7.40
C ALA A 108 -10.13 4.54 6.60
N CYS A 109 -9.54 3.59 5.86
CA CYS A 109 -10.28 2.56 5.16
C CYS A 109 -11.05 1.62 6.10
N ARG A 110 -10.51 1.31 7.30
CA ARG A 110 -11.20 0.44 8.27
C ARG A 110 -12.53 1.02 8.73
N ASP A 111 -12.61 2.34 8.88
CA ASP A 111 -13.81 3.02 9.38
C ASP A 111 -15.01 2.90 8.43
N VAL A 112 -14.74 2.70 7.14
CA VAL A 112 -15.78 2.57 6.10
C VAL A 112 -15.85 1.16 5.49
N GLY A 113 -15.14 0.19 6.05
CA GLY A 113 -15.09 -1.19 5.53
C GLY A 113 -14.36 -1.34 4.20
N ALA A 114 -13.59 -0.33 3.78
CA ALA A 114 -12.74 -0.36 2.60
C ALA A 114 -11.38 -1.02 2.89
N ARG A 115 -10.60 -1.25 1.83
CA ARG A 115 -9.22 -1.74 1.94
C ARG A 115 -8.30 -0.92 1.05
N ALA A 116 -7.14 -0.55 1.60
CA ALA A 116 -6.07 0.12 0.88
C ALA A 116 -5.03 -0.89 0.40
N PHE A 117 -4.46 -0.63 -0.78
CA PHE A 117 -3.41 -1.40 -1.43
C PHE A 117 -2.40 -0.43 -2.06
N ARG A 118 -1.12 -0.80 -2.13
CA ARG A 118 -0.13 -0.03 -2.89
C ARG A 118 0.13 -0.69 -4.23
N LEU A 119 0.07 0.08 -5.32
CA LEU A 119 0.32 -0.43 -6.67
C LEU A 119 1.78 -0.33 -7.08
N GLY A 120 2.52 0.62 -6.51
CA GLY A 120 3.93 0.93 -6.74
C GLY A 120 4.16 2.44 -6.76
N GLY A 121 5.41 2.89 -6.57
CA GLY A 121 5.71 4.32 -6.51
C GLY A 121 4.86 5.05 -5.46
N ASP A 122 4.17 6.09 -5.88
CA ASP A 122 3.22 6.92 -5.13
C ASP A 122 1.74 6.58 -5.40
N GLU A 123 1.49 5.47 -6.12
CA GLU A 123 0.14 5.02 -6.48
C GLU A 123 -0.45 4.04 -5.46
N PHE A 124 -1.67 4.34 -5.01
CA PHE A 124 -2.47 3.49 -4.13
C PHE A 124 -3.83 3.20 -4.76
N VAL A 125 -4.46 2.10 -4.38
CA VAL A 125 -5.84 1.81 -4.73
C VAL A 125 -6.64 1.47 -3.48
N LEU A 126 -7.85 2.04 -3.40
CA LEU A 126 -8.83 1.68 -2.39
C LEU A 126 -9.91 0.83 -3.06
N LEU A 127 -10.30 -0.27 -2.42
CA LEU A 127 -11.44 -1.07 -2.82
C LEU A 127 -12.55 -0.90 -1.77
N LEU A 128 -13.70 -0.39 -2.22
CA LEU A 128 -14.84 -0.03 -1.37
C LEU A 128 -16.02 -0.97 -1.65
N PRO A 129 -16.69 -1.49 -0.61
CA PRO A 129 -17.74 -2.49 -0.79
C PRO A 129 -19.07 -1.90 -1.30
N SER A 130 -19.23 -0.57 -1.29
CA SER A 130 -20.48 0.08 -1.69
C SER A 130 -20.64 0.15 -3.20
N PRO A 131 -21.83 -0.21 -3.75
CA PRO A 131 -22.16 0.03 -5.15
C PRO A 131 -22.73 1.44 -5.42
N ASP A 132 -23.05 2.23 -4.38
CA ASP A 132 -23.60 3.57 -4.52
C ASP A 132 -22.50 4.61 -4.81
N PRO A 133 -22.52 5.26 -5.99
CA PRO A 133 -21.51 6.26 -6.37
C PRO A 133 -21.38 7.42 -5.38
N ARG A 134 -22.49 7.85 -4.76
CA ARG A 134 -22.47 8.96 -3.80
C ARG A 134 -21.85 8.56 -2.49
N ALA A 135 -22.13 7.35 -2.00
CA ALA A 135 -21.49 6.81 -0.81
C ALA A 135 -20.00 6.63 -1.03
N VAL A 136 -19.59 6.05 -2.17
CA VAL A 136 -18.16 5.87 -2.51
C VAL A 136 -17.45 7.22 -2.60
N LEU A 137 -18.03 8.22 -3.26
CA LEU A 137 -17.43 9.56 -3.35
C LEU A 137 -17.25 10.20 -1.97
N ARG A 138 -18.26 10.13 -1.11
CA ARG A 138 -18.19 10.63 0.27
C ARG A 138 -17.08 9.94 1.06
N ASP A 139 -17.02 8.60 1.00
CA ASP A 139 -16.08 7.82 1.78
C ASP A 139 -14.64 8.04 1.30
N VAL A 140 -14.40 8.10 -0.02
CA VAL A 140 -13.09 8.44 -0.58
C VAL A 140 -12.69 9.88 -0.20
N THR A 141 -13.62 10.82 -0.21
CA THR A 141 -13.36 12.21 0.21
C THR A 141 -12.92 12.27 1.67
N ALA A 142 -13.57 11.51 2.55
CA ALA A 142 -13.19 11.41 3.96
C ALA A 142 -11.80 10.77 4.14
N ILE A 143 -11.51 9.68 3.41
CA ILE A 143 -10.22 8.99 3.45
C ILE A 143 -9.09 9.92 2.97
N VAL A 144 -9.27 10.59 1.82
CA VAL A 144 -8.27 11.55 1.29
C VAL A 144 -8.08 12.72 2.27
N GLY A 145 -9.17 13.25 2.85
CA GLY A 145 -9.11 14.29 3.87
C GLY A 145 -8.32 13.88 5.12
N ALA A 146 -8.39 12.62 5.52
CA ALA A 146 -7.63 12.10 6.66
C ALA A 146 -6.10 12.08 6.44
N LEU A 147 -5.63 12.15 5.19
CA LEU A 147 -4.21 12.28 4.88
C LEU A 147 -3.65 13.64 5.29
N GLY A 148 -4.48 14.70 5.28
CA GLY A 148 -4.07 16.09 5.46
C GLY A 148 -3.54 16.46 6.86
N ALA A 149 -3.41 15.49 7.79
CA ALA A 149 -2.75 15.75 9.07
C ALA A 149 -1.24 15.95 8.87
N PRO A 150 -0.62 16.95 9.53
CA PRO A 150 0.82 17.17 9.42
C PRO A 150 1.63 15.94 9.79
N GLN A 151 2.72 15.71 9.06
CA GLN A 151 3.69 14.66 9.27
C GLN A 151 5.05 15.29 9.59
N TYR A 152 5.59 14.99 10.77
CA TYR A 152 6.90 15.47 11.21
C TYR A 152 7.97 14.44 10.87
N LEU A 153 8.89 14.81 9.99
CA LEU A 153 9.97 13.94 9.52
C LEU A 153 11.32 14.48 9.95
N LYS A 154 12.15 13.64 10.57
CA LYS A 154 13.54 13.98 10.87
C LYS A 154 14.38 13.81 9.59
N LEU A 155 15.17 14.84 9.26
CA LEU A 155 16.15 14.80 8.19
C LEU A 155 17.51 14.32 8.71
N ASP A 156 17.89 14.82 9.91
CA ASP A 156 19.08 14.45 10.66
C ASP A 156 18.86 14.70 12.17
N GLU A 157 19.94 14.72 12.97
CA GLU A 157 19.84 14.95 14.42
C GLU A 157 19.33 16.36 14.80
N ILE A 158 19.46 17.34 13.90
CA ILE A 158 19.18 18.77 14.18
C ILE A 158 17.98 19.26 13.38
N ARG A 159 17.80 18.74 12.15
CA ARG A 159 16.78 19.25 11.21
C ARG A 159 15.59 18.32 11.11
N SER A 160 14.41 18.91 11.03
CA SER A 160 13.15 18.22 10.73
C SER A 160 12.35 19.02 9.71
N VAL A 161 11.49 18.33 8.97
CA VAL A 161 10.54 18.93 8.04
C VAL A 161 9.13 18.51 8.41
N THR A 162 8.18 19.41 8.21
CA THR A 162 6.75 19.10 8.34
C THR A 162 6.15 19.03 6.94
N LEU A 163 5.62 17.88 6.58
CA LEU A 163 4.86 17.66 5.35
C LEU A 163 3.38 17.56 5.67
N VAL A 164 2.54 18.07 4.78
CA VAL A 164 1.09 17.82 4.82
C VAL A 164 0.76 16.97 3.60
N PRO A 165 0.58 15.64 3.75
CA PRO A 165 0.28 14.78 2.63
C PRO A 165 -1.04 15.18 1.97
N SER A 166 -1.06 15.15 0.64
CA SER A 166 -2.27 15.25 -0.16
C SER A 166 -2.25 14.24 -1.28
N ALA A 167 -3.41 13.86 -1.76
CA ALA A 167 -3.55 12.92 -2.87
C ALA A 167 -4.72 13.31 -3.75
N SER A 168 -4.51 13.22 -5.05
CA SER A 168 -5.57 13.23 -6.05
C SER A 168 -6.19 11.83 -6.16
N ALA A 169 -7.51 11.74 -6.33
CA ALA A 169 -8.18 10.46 -6.45
C ALA A 169 -9.16 10.41 -7.62
N GLY A 170 -9.11 9.31 -8.37
CA GLY A 170 -10.11 8.97 -9.39
C GLY A 170 -10.90 7.73 -8.98
N ILE A 171 -12.21 7.77 -9.07
CA ILE A 171 -13.13 6.78 -8.56
C ILE A 171 -13.91 6.14 -9.71
N ALA A 172 -14.05 4.82 -9.69
CA ALA A 172 -14.96 4.09 -10.58
C ALA A 172 -15.78 3.07 -9.79
N VAL A 173 -17.08 3.07 -9.99
CA VAL A 173 -17.97 2.03 -9.49
C VAL A 173 -17.95 0.86 -10.48
N SER A 174 -17.91 -0.36 -9.95
CA SER A 174 -17.94 -1.57 -10.79
C SER A 174 -19.31 -1.79 -11.40
N GLU A 175 -19.31 -2.21 -12.66
CA GLU A 175 -20.48 -2.64 -13.40
C GLU A 175 -20.50 -4.18 -13.54
N PRO A 176 -21.65 -4.80 -13.78
CA PRO A 176 -21.73 -6.23 -13.99
C PRO A 176 -20.80 -6.70 -15.14
N GLY A 177 -19.95 -7.67 -14.85
CA GLY A 177 -18.99 -8.22 -15.85
C GLY A 177 -17.65 -7.52 -15.92
N ASP A 178 -17.43 -6.44 -15.16
CA ASP A 178 -16.14 -5.78 -15.11
C ASP A 178 -15.02 -6.68 -14.60
N THR A 179 -13.86 -6.55 -15.23
CA THR A 179 -12.61 -7.00 -14.66
C THR A 179 -11.98 -5.93 -13.75
N PHE A 180 -11.05 -6.33 -12.89
CA PHE A 180 -10.26 -5.38 -12.09
C PHE A 180 -9.57 -4.33 -12.95
N SER A 181 -9.09 -4.72 -14.13
CA SER A 181 -8.43 -3.80 -15.07
C SER A 181 -9.40 -2.77 -15.68
N ASP A 182 -10.65 -3.15 -15.93
CA ASP A 182 -11.67 -2.23 -16.47
C ASP A 182 -12.01 -1.15 -15.46
N VAL A 183 -12.20 -1.54 -14.20
CA VAL A 183 -12.51 -0.57 -13.13
C VAL A 183 -11.31 0.35 -12.88
N LEU A 184 -10.09 -0.19 -12.82
CA LEU A 184 -8.89 0.65 -12.66
C LEU A 184 -8.70 1.62 -13.83
N ARG A 185 -8.96 1.19 -15.07
CA ARG A 185 -8.87 2.07 -16.25
C ARG A 185 -9.85 3.24 -16.16
N ARG A 186 -11.09 3.01 -15.70
CA ARG A 186 -12.07 4.08 -15.48
C ARG A 186 -11.66 5.00 -14.33
N ALA A 187 -11.11 4.44 -13.25
CA ALA A 187 -10.57 5.22 -12.14
C ALA A 187 -9.38 6.09 -12.58
N ASP A 188 -8.48 5.57 -13.43
CA ASP A 188 -7.35 6.31 -14.00
C ASP A 188 -7.80 7.52 -14.85
N ILE A 189 -8.83 7.34 -15.69
CA ILE A 189 -9.43 8.45 -16.44
C ILE A 189 -9.94 9.54 -15.48
N ALA A 190 -10.64 9.16 -14.41
CA ALA A 190 -11.15 10.11 -13.43
C ALA A 190 -10.02 10.79 -12.65
N LEU A 191 -8.94 10.06 -12.29
CA LEU A 191 -7.75 10.59 -11.64
C LEU A 191 -7.03 11.64 -12.51
N TYR A 192 -6.86 11.35 -13.79
CA TYR A 192 -6.32 12.33 -14.73
C TYR A 192 -7.11 13.65 -14.70
N HIS A 193 -8.44 13.58 -14.68
CA HIS A 193 -9.28 14.77 -14.59
C HIS A 193 -9.19 15.45 -13.22
N ALA A 194 -9.06 14.69 -12.13
CA ALA A 194 -8.83 15.25 -10.80
C ALA A 194 -7.56 16.11 -10.77
N LYS A 195 -6.44 15.59 -11.30
CA LYS A 195 -5.16 16.30 -11.39
C LYS A 195 -5.22 17.57 -12.25
N ARG A 196 -6.00 17.58 -13.31
CA ARG A 196 -6.14 18.76 -14.20
C ARG A 196 -6.94 19.91 -13.61
N TYR A 197 -7.92 19.62 -12.76
CA TYR A 197 -8.85 20.62 -12.23
C TYR A 197 -8.55 21.09 -10.81
N GLY A 198 -7.47 20.65 -10.24
CA GLY A 198 -7.00 21.00 -8.90
C GLY A 198 -6.79 19.76 -8.06
N CYS A 199 -5.61 19.68 -7.45
CA CYS A 199 -5.19 18.56 -6.62
C CYS A 199 -6.10 18.37 -5.38
N SER A 200 -6.09 17.15 -4.82
CA SER A 200 -6.75 16.78 -3.56
C SER A 200 -8.28 16.70 -3.59
N VAL A 201 -8.90 16.71 -4.77
CA VAL A 201 -10.37 16.53 -4.91
C VAL A 201 -10.65 15.21 -5.60
N PRO A 202 -11.28 14.25 -4.94
CA PRO A 202 -11.71 12.99 -5.56
C PRO A 202 -12.70 13.23 -6.70
N ARG A 203 -12.51 12.53 -7.81
CA ARG A 203 -13.40 12.63 -8.97
C ARG A 203 -13.99 11.28 -9.32
N LEU A 204 -15.31 11.24 -9.46
CA LEU A 204 -16.03 10.06 -9.94
C LEU A 204 -15.96 9.98 -11.46
N TYR A 205 -15.68 8.78 -11.98
CA TYR A 205 -15.77 8.49 -13.39
C TYR A 205 -17.21 8.60 -13.88
N THR A 206 -17.40 9.29 -15.00
CA THR A 206 -18.63 9.34 -15.77
C THR A 206 -18.30 9.09 -17.25
N PRO A 207 -19.22 8.52 -18.06
CA PRO A 207 -18.93 8.15 -19.46
C PRO A 207 -18.54 9.31 -20.38
N ASP A 208 -18.84 10.55 -20.00
CA ASP A 208 -18.45 11.78 -20.71
C ASP A 208 -16.98 12.16 -20.44
N LEU A 209 -16.34 11.62 -19.39
CA LEU A 209 -14.91 11.82 -19.17
C LEU A 209 -14.11 11.06 -20.23
N ARG A 210 -13.45 11.81 -21.11
CA ARG A 210 -12.62 11.23 -22.16
C ARG A 210 -11.18 11.14 -21.73
N GLN A 211 -10.55 9.99 -22.00
CA GLN A 211 -9.11 9.85 -21.86
C GLN A 211 -8.45 10.68 -22.98
N PRO A 212 -7.53 11.61 -22.68
CA PRO A 212 -6.75 12.26 -23.70
C PRO A 212 -5.92 11.20 -24.43
N TRP A 213 -5.93 11.24 -25.76
CA TRP A 213 -5.07 10.39 -26.59
C TRP A 213 -3.62 10.65 -26.23
N SER A 214 -2.88 9.60 -25.87
CA SER A 214 -1.41 9.53 -25.85
C SER A 214 -0.62 10.26 -24.75
N HIS A 215 -0.96 10.18 -23.47
CA HIS A 215 0.08 10.48 -22.47
C HIS A 215 -0.03 9.55 -21.26
N ARG A 216 0.47 8.31 -21.39
CA ARG A 216 1.02 7.60 -20.24
C ARG A 216 2.21 8.42 -19.74
N HIS A 217 2.14 8.87 -18.47
CA HIS A 217 3.26 9.47 -17.75
C HIS A 217 3.78 10.85 -18.20
N LYS A 218 2.89 11.84 -18.39
CA LYS A 218 3.33 13.22 -18.18
C LYS A 218 2.98 13.63 -16.75
N THR A 219 4.01 14.00 -15.98
CA THR A 219 3.85 14.58 -14.65
C THR A 219 3.06 15.89 -14.75
N VAL A 220 2.42 16.31 -13.63
CA VAL A 220 1.73 17.63 -13.56
C VAL A 220 2.66 18.78 -13.94
N GLU A 221 3.96 18.65 -13.67
CA GLU A 221 5.01 19.59 -14.07
C GLU A 221 5.12 19.76 -15.60
N GLU A 222 4.98 18.65 -16.37
CA GLU A 222 5.01 18.72 -17.84
C GLU A 222 3.72 19.29 -18.43
N MET A 223 2.60 19.25 -17.69
CA MET A 223 1.31 19.79 -18.12
C MET A 223 1.11 21.27 -17.71
N HIS A 224 1.76 21.71 -16.63
CA HIS A 224 1.64 23.07 -16.08
C HIS A 224 2.97 23.54 -15.49
N PRO A 225 3.95 23.94 -16.31
CA PRO A 225 5.24 24.41 -15.83
C PRO A 225 5.16 25.64 -14.89
N ASP A 226 4.05 26.39 -14.93
CA ASP A 226 3.86 27.60 -14.12
C ASP A 226 3.10 27.38 -12.79
N ARG A 227 2.73 26.13 -12.45
CA ARG A 227 1.97 25.80 -11.23
C ARG A 227 2.75 24.89 -10.29
N VAL A 228 3.98 25.22 -9.97
CA VAL A 228 4.64 24.67 -8.78
C VAL A 228 4.08 25.41 -7.56
N ARG A 229 2.86 25.07 -7.15
CA ARG A 229 2.40 25.37 -5.81
C ARG A 229 2.78 24.18 -4.96
N VAL A 230 3.85 24.34 -4.19
CA VAL A 230 4.17 23.49 -3.04
C VAL A 230 3.06 23.74 -1.98
N SER A 231 1.87 23.20 -2.24
CA SER A 231 0.78 23.22 -1.28
C SER A 231 1.09 22.15 -0.24
N GLY A 232 1.67 22.59 0.88
CA GLY A 232 1.98 21.71 2.01
C GLY A 232 3.36 21.86 2.62
N LEU A 233 4.24 22.67 2.04
CA LEU A 233 5.53 23.03 2.65
C LEU A 233 5.31 24.12 3.70
N ILE A 234 5.14 23.72 4.95
CA ILE A 234 5.24 24.64 6.09
C ILE A 234 6.67 24.57 6.60
N ALA A 235 7.34 25.70 6.41
CA ALA A 235 8.59 26.19 6.99
C ALA A 235 9.49 25.19 7.75
N GLU A 236 10.73 25.13 7.28
CA GLU A 236 11.91 24.68 7.99
C GLU A 236 12.04 25.44 9.32
N GLN A 237 11.73 24.80 10.44
CA GLN A 237 12.08 25.35 11.74
C GLN A 237 13.50 24.91 12.07
N ALA A 238 14.46 25.79 11.78
CA ALA A 238 15.77 25.72 12.37
C ALA A 238 15.60 26.02 13.87
N THR A 239 15.71 25.01 14.71
CA THR A 239 15.84 25.19 16.15
C THR A 239 17.25 25.72 16.42
N ARG A 240 17.34 26.98 16.85
CA ARG A 240 18.55 27.56 17.46
C ARG A 240 18.72 27.01 18.85
#